data_e7c00b33a40b84ed3ad4f11ea48e8a57
#
_entry.id   e7c00b33a40b84ed3ad4f11ea48e8a57
#
_cell.length_a   1.000
_cell.length_b   1.000
_cell.length_c   1.000
_cell.angle_alpha   90.00
_cell.angle_beta   90.00
_cell.angle_gamma   90.00
#
_symmetry.space_group_name_H-M   'P 1'
#
loop_
_entity.id
_entity.type
_entity.pdbx_description
1 polymer ?
#
loop_
_entity_poly.entity_id
_entity_poly.type
_entity_poly.pdbx_seq_one_letter_code
_entity_poly.pdbx_strand_id
1 'polypeptide(L)'
;MIDDVEYARDLQKSTARTYPTLEGSDLHVQHKEGDSISLTPSGGWPGLISELTPMNLLSETGAVHELSDIFIPRSVLLTVGKLAKAAKGNTMTNLILKAGMEWVLNGTAPPADSPWGQLGIPGTGWTLLCPTDDAFKKVNLTQLYSDKAAMQLIVGQHLLLTPNSAELGPPNNNQPVLFHDLDVHKTLISPNSNYRDVVFREMENGEVAVRIKNVPGTRGKKDSAKVTAWGRATTGGGTGGVVQIDGLLVPYEPPMWMEYGPPVVVGIFGIIAIGLFFMGVRKIWRMDRTEATYEPVGGFGREDDDES
;
A
#
# COMPACT_ATOMS: atom_id res chain seq x y z
N MET A 1 22.30 -14.60 21.71
CA MET A 1 22.88 -15.64 22.60
C MET A 1 22.20 -15.51 23.96
N ILE A 2 21.69 -16.58 24.52
CA ILE A 2 21.15 -16.63 25.88
C ILE A 2 22.26 -17.06 26.88
N ASP A 3 22.11 -16.66 28.13
CA ASP A 3 23.05 -16.97 29.18
C ASP A 3 22.68 -18.28 29.91
N ASP A 4 22.26 -19.27 29.14
CA ASP A 4 21.92 -20.60 29.63
C ASP A 4 22.12 -21.63 28.50
N VAL A 5 22.28 -22.92 28.89
CA VAL A 5 22.43 -24.04 27.93
C VAL A 5 21.10 -24.77 27.83
N GLU A 6 20.38 -24.54 26.78
CA GLU A 6 19.13 -25.22 26.52
C GLU A 6 19.27 -26.24 25.39
N TYR A 7 18.86 -27.48 25.68
CA TYR A 7 18.83 -28.55 24.68
C TYR A 7 17.47 -28.63 23.98
N ALA A 8 17.43 -29.12 22.76
CA ALA A 8 16.20 -29.31 21.99
C ALA A 8 15.09 -30.01 22.78
N ARG A 9 15.46 -31.03 23.59
CA ARG A 9 14.51 -31.75 24.43
C ARG A 9 13.86 -30.89 25.52
N ASP A 10 14.58 -29.93 26.05
CA ASP A 10 14.09 -29.08 27.14
C ASP A 10 13.25 -27.94 26.57
N LEU A 11 13.61 -27.44 25.41
CA LEU A 11 12.82 -26.49 24.64
C LEU A 11 11.48 -27.08 24.21
N GLN A 12 11.43 -28.35 23.86
CA GLN A 12 10.19 -29.05 23.45
C GLN A 12 9.20 -29.29 24.59
N LYS A 13 9.67 -29.36 25.83
CA LYS A 13 8.82 -29.67 27.00
C LYS A 13 8.07 -28.48 27.57
N SER A 14 8.46 -27.26 27.26
CA SER A 14 7.87 -26.08 27.89
C SER A 14 6.90 -25.37 26.98
N THR A 15 5.71 -25.07 27.49
CA THR A 15 4.66 -24.33 26.74
C THR A 15 5.04 -22.89 26.45
N ALA A 16 5.74 -22.22 27.36
CA ALA A 16 6.29 -20.87 27.17
C ALA A 16 7.39 -20.63 28.20
N ARG A 17 8.52 -20.06 27.79
CA ARG A 17 9.63 -19.63 28.65
C ARG A 17 10.22 -18.31 28.18
N THR A 18 10.85 -17.62 29.13
CA THR A 18 11.56 -16.37 28.85
C THR A 18 13.01 -16.56 29.27
N TYR A 19 13.93 -16.23 28.39
CA TYR A 19 15.37 -16.32 28.62
C TYR A 19 16.01 -14.94 28.50
N PRO A 20 16.84 -14.54 29.45
CA PRO A 20 17.66 -13.34 29.30
C PRO A 20 18.73 -13.56 28.22
N THR A 21 18.91 -12.57 27.37
CA THR A 21 19.99 -12.61 26.38
C THR A 21 21.21 -11.84 26.89
N LEU A 22 22.37 -12.12 26.33
CA LEU A 22 23.61 -11.40 26.68
C LEU A 22 23.55 -9.90 26.34
N GLU A 23 22.64 -9.50 25.51
CA GLU A 23 22.39 -8.07 25.20
C GLU A 23 21.53 -7.39 26.26
N GLY A 24 20.88 -8.15 27.14
CA GLY A 24 20.02 -7.64 28.20
C GLY A 24 18.54 -7.52 27.85
N SER A 25 18.13 -7.94 26.65
CA SER A 25 16.72 -8.13 26.32
C SER A 25 16.30 -9.58 26.59
N ASP A 26 15.00 -9.79 26.84
CA ASP A 26 14.48 -11.14 27.03
C ASP A 26 14.09 -11.77 25.69
N LEU A 27 14.22 -13.09 25.60
CA LEU A 27 13.77 -13.91 24.49
C LEU A 27 12.61 -14.79 24.95
N HIS A 28 11.44 -14.61 24.34
CA HIS A 28 10.28 -15.45 24.60
C HIS A 28 10.28 -16.66 23.65
N VAL A 29 10.23 -17.83 24.25
CA VAL A 29 10.14 -19.10 23.55
C VAL A 29 8.73 -19.65 23.71
N GLN A 30 8.03 -19.93 22.62
CA GLN A 30 6.70 -20.52 22.63
C GLN A 30 6.63 -21.76 21.79
N HIS A 31 5.99 -22.79 22.30
CA HIS A 31 5.67 -23.99 21.58
C HIS A 31 4.35 -23.78 20.80
N LYS A 32 4.36 -24.05 19.50
CA LYS A 32 3.16 -24.03 18.66
C LYS A 32 2.65 -25.46 18.41
N GLU A 33 1.40 -25.56 17.99
CA GLU A 33 0.83 -26.82 17.53
C GLU A 33 1.67 -27.38 16.37
N GLY A 34 2.04 -28.68 16.44
CA GLY A 34 2.85 -29.35 15.42
C GLY A 34 4.35 -29.39 15.68
N ASP A 35 4.78 -29.34 16.95
CA ASP A 35 6.19 -29.43 17.38
C ASP A 35 7.13 -28.30 16.90
N SER A 36 6.59 -27.22 16.36
CA SER A 36 7.39 -26.05 16.02
C SER A 36 7.62 -25.16 17.23
N ILE A 37 8.83 -24.65 17.40
CA ILE A 37 9.23 -23.74 18.46
C ILE A 37 9.38 -22.37 17.85
N SER A 38 8.64 -21.38 18.36
CA SER A 38 8.75 -19.99 17.94
C SER A 38 9.48 -19.16 18.97
N LEU A 39 10.34 -18.29 18.51
CA LEU A 39 11.11 -17.34 19.30
C LEU A 39 10.65 -15.92 18.97
N THR A 40 10.43 -15.11 20.03
CA THR A 40 10.06 -13.71 19.90
C THR A 40 10.93 -12.89 20.84
N PRO A 41 11.71 -11.91 20.37
CA PRO A 41 12.49 -11.05 21.24
C PRO A 41 11.57 -10.07 22.00
N SER A 42 11.75 -9.93 23.31
CA SER A 42 11.02 -8.94 24.11
C SER A 42 11.43 -7.53 23.69
N GLY A 43 10.46 -6.70 23.33
CA GLY A 43 10.69 -5.34 22.83
C GLY A 43 11.49 -5.30 21.54
N GLY A 44 11.60 -6.41 20.88
CA GLY A 44 11.95 -6.48 19.47
C GLY A 44 10.79 -5.96 18.62
N TRP A 45 10.92 -6.15 17.36
CA TRP A 45 9.96 -5.71 16.39
C TRP A 45 8.61 -6.41 16.58
N PRO A 46 7.48 -5.70 16.64
CA PRO A 46 6.18 -6.33 16.66
C PRO A 46 6.04 -7.26 15.46
N GLY A 47 5.79 -8.54 15.70
CA GLY A 47 5.63 -9.54 14.64
C GLY A 47 6.93 -10.22 14.17
N LEU A 48 8.10 -9.92 14.72
CA LEU A 48 9.29 -10.73 14.45
C LEU A 48 9.19 -12.04 15.23
N ILE A 49 8.81 -13.09 14.54
CA ILE A 49 8.77 -14.46 15.07
C ILE A 49 9.72 -15.29 14.23
N SER A 50 10.74 -15.86 14.85
CA SER A 50 11.63 -16.80 14.20
C SER A 50 11.28 -18.21 14.63
N GLU A 51 11.28 -19.15 13.71
CA GLU A 51 11.13 -20.54 14.02
C GLU A 51 12.50 -21.15 14.34
N LEU A 52 12.53 -21.94 15.40
CA LEU A 52 13.72 -22.64 15.84
C LEU A 52 13.72 -24.06 15.25
N THR A 53 14.80 -24.39 14.57
CA THR A 53 15.11 -25.79 14.24
C THR A 53 16.09 -26.33 15.29
N PRO A 54 15.65 -27.22 16.21
CA PRO A 54 16.50 -27.75 17.26
C PRO A 54 17.57 -28.65 16.68
N MET A 55 18.82 -28.21 16.64
CA MET A 55 19.91 -28.98 16.05
C MET A 55 20.82 -29.65 17.09
N ASN A 56 20.85 -29.13 18.34
CA ASN A 56 21.78 -29.63 19.37
C ASN A 56 23.24 -29.72 18.90
N LEU A 57 23.68 -28.76 18.09
CA LEU A 57 25.11 -28.68 17.77
C LEU A 57 25.86 -28.23 19.02
N LEU A 58 26.67 -29.12 19.57
CA LEU A 58 27.42 -28.81 20.77
C LEU A 58 28.69 -28.05 20.43
N SER A 59 28.95 -26.99 21.18
CA SER A 59 30.23 -26.31 21.24
C SER A 59 30.87 -26.51 22.59
N GLU A 60 32.09 -26.06 22.78
CA GLU A 60 32.79 -26.11 24.11
C GLU A 60 32.01 -25.33 25.18
N THR A 61 31.22 -24.34 24.82
CA THR A 61 30.55 -23.42 25.76
C THR A 61 29.03 -23.49 25.72
N GLY A 62 28.41 -24.36 24.89
CA GLY A 62 26.97 -24.45 24.83
C GLY A 62 26.40 -25.21 23.63
N ALA A 63 25.12 -25.00 23.38
CA ALA A 63 24.41 -25.59 22.26
C ALA A 63 24.08 -24.52 21.21
N VAL A 64 24.13 -24.86 19.94
CA VAL A 64 23.77 -24.00 18.80
C VAL A 64 22.54 -24.57 18.12
N HIS A 65 21.59 -23.71 17.88
CA HIS A 65 20.35 -24.00 17.15
C HIS A 65 20.22 -23.11 15.92
N GLU A 66 19.58 -23.60 14.90
CA GLU A 66 19.28 -22.84 13.70
C GLU A 66 18.01 -22.03 13.87
N LEU A 67 18.01 -20.83 13.34
CA LEU A 67 16.85 -19.93 13.33
C LEU A 67 16.45 -19.61 11.88
N SER A 68 15.15 -19.51 11.65
CA SER A 68 14.62 -19.13 10.34
C SER A 68 14.89 -17.64 9.99
N ASP A 69 15.13 -16.80 10.98
CA ASP A 69 15.36 -15.36 10.78
C ASP A 69 16.39 -14.83 11.79
N ILE A 70 17.03 -13.71 11.46
CA ILE A 70 18.00 -13.04 12.32
C ILE A 70 17.30 -12.17 13.36
N PHE A 71 17.63 -12.36 14.62
CA PHE A 71 17.25 -11.41 15.66
C PHE A 71 18.19 -10.20 15.66
N ILE A 72 17.61 -9.05 15.42
CA ILE A 72 18.33 -7.78 15.48
C ILE A 72 18.21 -7.25 16.91
N PRO A 73 19.35 -7.07 17.62
CA PRO A 73 19.35 -6.52 18.96
C PRO A 73 18.72 -5.13 19.02
N ARG A 74 18.06 -4.79 20.14
CA ARG A 74 17.45 -3.45 20.36
C ARG A 74 18.47 -2.30 20.29
N SER A 75 19.73 -2.58 20.62
CA SER A 75 20.83 -1.64 20.53
C SER A 75 21.20 -1.26 19.09
N VAL A 76 20.81 -2.10 18.11
CA VAL A 76 21.09 -1.85 16.69
C VAL A 76 19.95 -1.01 16.07
N LEU A 77 20.22 0.27 15.89
CA LEU A 77 19.30 1.20 15.23
C LEU A 77 19.45 1.09 13.71
N LEU A 78 18.56 0.33 13.08
CA LEU A 78 18.42 0.29 11.62
C LEU A 78 17.38 1.31 11.17
N THR A 79 17.85 2.43 10.65
CA THR A 79 16.99 3.45 10.04
C THR A 79 16.70 3.10 8.57
N VAL A 80 15.62 3.62 8.02
CA VAL A 80 15.32 3.52 6.58
C VAL A 80 16.51 4.01 5.75
N GLY A 81 17.19 5.08 6.17
CA GLY A 81 18.37 5.61 5.49
C GLY A 81 19.55 4.63 5.45
N LYS A 82 19.81 3.88 6.54
CA LYS A 82 20.86 2.85 6.56
C LYS A 82 20.51 1.69 5.62
N LEU A 83 19.24 1.26 5.65
CA LEU A 83 18.75 0.20 4.77
C LEU A 83 18.77 0.62 3.30
N ALA A 84 18.35 1.85 2.98
CA ALA A 84 18.39 2.38 1.61
C ALA A 84 19.84 2.40 1.05
N LYS A 85 20.83 2.75 1.86
CA LYS A 85 22.24 2.65 1.47
C LYS A 85 22.66 1.20 1.21
N ALA A 86 22.27 0.27 2.09
CA ALA A 86 22.55 -1.17 1.90
C ALA A 86 21.89 -1.70 0.62
N ALA A 87 20.72 -1.18 0.27
CA ALA A 87 20.00 -1.48 -0.96
C ALA A 87 20.58 -0.79 -2.21
N LYS A 88 21.78 -0.18 -2.15
CA LYS A 88 22.39 0.58 -3.26
C LYS A 88 21.48 1.68 -3.82
N GLY A 89 20.66 2.30 -2.97
CA GLY A 89 19.73 3.38 -3.30
C GLY A 89 20.28 4.76 -2.99
N ASN A 90 21.53 5.04 -3.36
CA ASN A 90 22.15 6.35 -3.09
C ASN A 90 21.43 7.49 -3.82
N THR A 91 21.02 7.25 -5.06
CA THR A 91 20.28 8.23 -5.86
C THR A 91 18.92 8.54 -5.19
N MET A 92 18.19 7.52 -4.75
CA MET A 92 16.91 7.69 -4.04
C MET A 92 17.10 8.43 -2.71
N THR A 93 18.13 8.09 -1.95
CA THR A 93 18.48 8.79 -0.71
C THR A 93 18.75 10.28 -0.96
N ASN A 94 19.50 10.61 -2.01
CA ASN A 94 19.77 11.99 -2.41
C ASN A 94 18.51 12.73 -2.86
N LEU A 95 17.60 12.06 -3.57
CA LEU A 95 16.30 12.63 -3.93
C LEU A 95 15.47 12.98 -2.69
N ILE A 96 15.38 12.08 -1.72
CA ILE A 96 14.66 12.28 -0.47
C ILE A 96 15.20 13.51 0.28
N LEU A 97 16.53 13.63 0.40
CA LEU A 97 17.18 14.78 1.05
C LEU A 97 16.89 16.09 0.31
N LYS A 98 17.07 16.11 -1.02
CA LYS A 98 16.82 17.29 -1.83
C LYS A 98 15.34 17.70 -1.91
N ALA A 99 14.44 16.74 -1.80
CA ALA A 99 13.00 16.96 -1.71
C ALA A 99 12.57 17.59 -0.36
N GLY A 100 13.46 17.60 0.64
CA GLY A 100 13.15 18.05 2.01
C GLY A 100 12.29 17.03 2.78
N MET A 101 12.53 15.75 2.52
CA MET A 101 11.79 14.63 3.12
C MET A 101 12.70 13.72 3.97
N GLU A 102 13.72 14.29 4.60
CA GLU A 102 14.69 13.56 5.45
C GLU A 102 14.03 12.79 6.60
N TRP A 103 12.82 13.19 7.03
CA TRP A 103 12.03 12.48 8.01
C TRP A 103 11.74 11.01 7.60
N VAL A 104 11.68 10.74 6.29
CA VAL A 104 11.53 9.37 5.76
C VAL A 104 12.72 8.50 6.12
N LEU A 105 13.94 9.03 5.94
CA LEU A 105 15.18 8.29 6.20
C LEU A 105 15.42 8.05 7.68
N ASN A 106 14.96 8.98 8.51
CA ASN A 106 15.09 8.92 9.96
C ASN A 106 14.01 8.06 10.62
N GLY A 107 12.90 7.77 9.92
CA GLY A 107 11.74 7.07 10.49
C GLY A 107 10.98 7.94 11.50
N THR A 108 10.97 9.26 11.31
CA THR A 108 10.27 10.21 12.18
C THR A 108 8.99 10.72 11.51
N ALA A 109 8.06 11.27 12.28
CA ALA A 109 6.89 11.91 11.71
C ALA A 109 7.29 13.06 10.76
N PRO A 110 6.50 13.33 9.70
CA PRO A 110 6.72 14.50 8.87
C PRO A 110 6.51 15.79 9.70
N PRO A 111 7.24 16.89 9.38
CA PRO A 111 7.05 18.16 10.06
C PRO A 111 5.60 18.64 9.97
N ALA A 112 5.03 19.15 11.07
CA ALA A 112 3.63 19.54 11.15
C ALA A 112 3.25 20.67 10.17
N ASP A 113 4.20 21.54 9.86
CA ASP A 113 4.08 22.63 8.90
C ASP A 113 4.27 22.21 7.43
N SER A 114 4.64 20.95 7.20
CA SER A 114 4.78 20.42 5.84
C SER A 114 3.43 19.97 5.27
N PRO A 115 3.26 19.94 3.93
CA PRO A 115 2.07 19.38 3.31
C PRO A 115 1.76 17.93 3.76
N TRP A 116 2.78 17.21 4.15
CA TRP A 116 2.69 15.83 4.62
C TRP A 116 2.23 15.71 6.07
N GLY A 117 2.57 16.69 6.92
CA GLY A 117 2.12 16.73 8.31
C GLY A 117 0.61 16.92 8.44
N GLN A 118 -0.01 17.63 7.49
CA GLN A 118 -1.45 17.85 7.45
C GLN A 118 -2.26 16.60 7.08
N LEU A 119 -1.62 15.59 6.48
CA LEU A 119 -2.27 14.32 6.13
C LEU A 119 -2.53 13.40 7.33
N GLY A 120 -2.12 13.81 8.52
CA GLY A 120 -2.31 13.01 9.74
C GLY A 120 -1.59 11.66 9.70
N ILE A 121 -0.50 11.56 8.91
CA ILE A 121 0.29 10.35 8.81
C ILE A 121 0.90 10.08 10.18
N PRO A 122 0.54 8.96 10.84
CA PRO A 122 1.16 8.61 12.11
C PRO A 122 2.67 8.46 11.88
N GLY A 123 3.49 8.91 12.83
CA GLY A 123 4.97 8.85 12.76
C GLY A 123 5.56 7.44 12.72
N THR A 124 4.76 6.47 12.32
CA THR A 124 5.06 5.05 12.39
C THR A 124 4.52 4.38 11.15
N GLY A 125 5.33 3.63 10.45
CA GLY A 125 4.81 2.65 9.53
C GLY A 125 4.74 3.06 8.07
N TRP A 126 5.85 3.51 7.49
CA TRP A 126 5.98 3.48 6.05
C TRP A 126 7.09 2.55 5.59
N THR A 127 6.91 2.05 4.38
CA THR A 127 7.93 1.25 3.69
C THR A 127 8.39 1.99 2.45
N LEU A 128 9.69 2.17 2.32
CA LEU A 128 10.31 2.78 1.15
C LEU A 128 10.55 1.71 0.08
N LEU A 129 9.91 1.82 -1.07
CA LEU A 129 10.32 1.15 -2.29
C LEU A 129 11.59 1.85 -2.80
N CYS A 130 12.73 1.21 -2.68
CA CYS A 130 14.03 1.82 -2.98
C CYS A 130 14.55 1.31 -4.33
N PRO A 131 14.43 2.10 -5.42
CA PRO A 131 15.04 1.77 -6.67
C PRO A 131 16.57 1.75 -6.54
N THR A 132 17.20 0.78 -7.16
CA THR A 132 18.68 0.76 -7.25
C THR A 132 19.17 1.95 -8.06
N ASP A 133 20.43 2.33 -7.88
CA ASP A 133 21.05 3.43 -8.66
C ASP A 133 20.96 3.16 -10.18
N ASP A 134 20.97 1.89 -10.58
CA ASP A 134 20.82 1.47 -11.97
C ASP A 134 19.43 1.80 -12.57
N ALA A 135 18.39 1.80 -11.77
CA ALA A 135 17.05 2.17 -12.20
C ALA A 135 16.96 3.63 -12.68
N PHE A 136 17.84 4.48 -12.18
CA PHE A 136 17.90 5.89 -12.55
C PHE A 136 18.76 6.20 -13.80
N LYS A 137 19.44 5.23 -14.40
CA LYS A 137 20.28 5.45 -15.57
C LYS A 137 19.55 6.05 -16.78
N LYS A 138 18.23 5.85 -16.86
CA LYS A 138 17.39 6.38 -17.94
C LYS A 138 16.74 7.72 -17.61
N VAL A 139 16.98 8.26 -16.42
CA VAL A 139 16.36 9.49 -15.92
C VAL A 139 17.35 10.65 -16.05
N ASN A 140 16.86 11.79 -16.52
CA ASN A 140 17.65 13.02 -16.50
C ASN A 140 17.69 13.59 -15.08
N LEU A 141 18.67 13.15 -14.29
CA LEU A 141 18.80 13.56 -12.89
C LEU A 141 19.03 15.06 -12.73
N THR A 142 19.72 15.72 -13.69
CA THR A 142 19.96 17.17 -13.62
C THR A 142 18.63 17.93 -13.67
N GLN A 143 17.74 17.56 -14.58
CA GLN A 143 16.41 18.14 -14.69
C GLN A 143 15.56 17.82 -13.45
N LEU A 144 15.61 16.57 -13.00
CA LEU A 144 14.83 16.14 -11.82
C LEU A 144 15.25 16.90 -10.56
N TYR A 145 16.56 17.10 -10.35
CA TYR A 145 17.08 17.84 -9.19
C TYR A 145 16.76 19.33 -9.20
N SER A 146 16.40 19.89 -10.34
CA SER A 146 15.98 21.31 -10.44
C SER A 146 14.49 21.51 -10.08
N ASP A 147 13.70 20.44 -10.04
CA ASP A 147 12.28 20.49 -9.77
C ASP A 147 11.95 19.77 -8.45
N LYS A 148 11.75 20.56 -7.38
CA LYS A 148 11.43 20.03 -6.05
C LYS A 148 10.10 19.30 -6.03
N ALA A 149 9.10 19.77 -6.78
CA ALA A 149 7.77 19.13 -6.83
C ALA A 149 7.85 17.77 -7.53
N ALA A 150 8.59 17.67 -8.63
CA ALA A 150 8.83 16.40 -9.30
C ALA A 150 9.59 15.41 -8.40
N MET A 151 10.59 15.87 -7.66
CA MET A 151 11.27 15.01 -6.66
C MET A 151 10.31 14.49 -5.60
N GLN A 152 9.46 15.36 -5.03
CA GLN A 152 8.47 14.98 -4.02
C GLN A 152 7.44 13.99 -4.57
N LEU A 153 7.01 14.14 -5.82
CA LEU A 153 6.10 13.19 -6.47
C LEU A 153 6.74 11.81 -6.63
N ILE A 154 8.00 11.76 -7.09
CA ILE A 154 8.72 10.48 -7.23
C ILE A 154 8.91 9.84 -5.87
N VAL A 155 9.42 10.56 -4.87
CA VAL A 155 9.59 10.02 -3.52
C VAL A 155 8.26 9.54 -2.95
N GLY A 156 7.21 10.35 -3.07
CA GLY A 156 5.88 10.01 -2.58
C GLY A 156 5.27 8.77 -3.25
N GLN A 157 5.56 8.53 -4.53
CA GLN A 157 5.15 7.30 -5.25
C GLN A 157 5.84 6.04 -4.70
N HIS A 158 7.05 6.18 -4.17
CA HIS A 158 7.84 5.08 -3.64
C HIS A 158 7.68 4.90 -2.12
N LEU A 159 6.86 5.71 -1.47
CA LEU A 159 6.61 5.63 -0.04
C LEU A 159 5.25 5.01 0.23
N LEU A 160 5.25 3.75 0.67
CA LEU A 160 4.04 3.03 1.03
C LEU A 160 3.63 3.37 2.46
N LEU A 161 2.36 3.68 2.64
CA LEU A 161 1.77 3.80 3.97
C LEU A 161 1.47 2.39 4.47
N THR A 162 2.23 1.92 5.46
CA THR A 162 1.98 0.63 6.10
C THR A 162 0.95 0.80 7.21
N PRO A 163 -0.05 -0.08 7.30
CA PRO A 163 -1.01 -0.06 8.40
C PRO A 163 -0.31 -0.30 9.74
N ASN A 164 -0.98 0.01 10.83
CA ASN A 164 -0.45 -0.19 12.18
C ASN A 164 -0.06 -1.65 12.41
N SER A 165 0.98 -1.86 13.22
CA SER A 165 1.56 -3.18 13.52
C SER A 165 0.56 -4.22 14.06
N ALA A 166 -0.57 -3.78 14.60
CA ALA A 166 -1.64 -4.67 15.07
C ALA A 166 -2.40 -5.41 13.94
N GLU A 167 -2.36 -4.87 12.73
CA GLU A 167 -3.00 -5.46 11.54
C GLU A 167 -2.04 -6.34 10.73
N LEU A 168 -0.75 -6.23 11.01
CA LEU A 168 0.28 -7.07 10.41
C LEU A 168 0.35 -8.37 11.23
N GLY A 169 -0.41 -9.37 10.82
CA GLY A 169 -0.28 -10.73 11.38
C GLY A 169 1.16 -11.24 11.30
N PRO A 170 1.48 -12.32 12.01
CA PRO A 170 2.81 -12.92 11.93
C PRO A 170 3.13 -13.25 10.46
N PRO A 171 4.35 -12.95 9.99
CA PRO A 171 4.74 -13.27 8.63
C PRO A 171 4.65 -14.79 8.44
N ASN A 172 3.69 -15.23 7.67
CA ASN A 172 3.66 -16.62 7.21
C ASN A 172 4.78 -16.76 6.17
N ASN A 173 5.66 -17.73 6.39
CA ASN A 173 6.68 -18.19 5.43
C ASN A 173 7.75 -17.16 5.02
N ASN A 174 8.39 -16.47 5.96
CA ASN A 174 9.53 -15.56 5.69
C ASN A 174 9.29 -14.44 4.67
N GLN A 175 8.05 -14.22 4.24
CA GLN A 175 7.70 -13.11 3.37
C GLN A 175 7.20 -11.92 4.19
N PRO A 176 7.66 -10.71 3.90
CA PRO A 176 7.04 -9.52 4.48
C PRO A 176 5.59 -9.46 4.04
N VAL A 177 4.69 -9.10 4.96
CA VAL A 177 3.24 -9.01 4.74
C VAL A 177 2.84 -8.15 3.53
N LEU A 178 3.75 -7.31 3.04
CA LEU A 178 3.57 -6.46 1.86
C LEU A 178 3.48 -7.20 0.52
N PHE A 179 3.79 -8.50 0.46
CA PHE A 179 3.94 -9.23 -0.81
C PHE A 179 2.81 -10.22 -1.11
N HIS A 180 1.64 -10.03 -0.52
CA HIS A 180 0.48 -10.80 -0.96
C HIS A 180 0.12 -10.46 -2.39
N ASP A 181 -0.12 -11.48 -3.20
CA ASP A 181 -0.50 -11.30 -4.61
C ASP A 181 -1.77 -10.46 -4.72
N LEU A 182 -1.72 -9.43 -5.55
CA LEU A 182 -2.80 -8.48 -5.83
C LEU A 182 -3.20 -7.52 -4.70
N ASP A 183 -2.53 -7.53 -3.56
CA ASP A 183 -2.79 -6.53 -2.52
C ASP A 183 -2.47 -5.12 -3.00
N VAL A 184 -3.41 -4.22 -2.72
CA VAL A 184 -3.32 -2.82 -3.11
C VAL A 184 -2.79 -2.00 -1.94
N HIS A 185 -1.65 -1.36 -2.13
CA HIS A 185 -1.05 -0.49 -1.14
C HIS A 185 -1.14 0.97 -1.57
N LYS A 186 -1.53 1.80 -0.62
CA LYS A 186 -1.56 3.25 -0.83
C LYS A 186 -0.16 3.83 -0.70
N THR A 187 0.21 4.70 -1.62
CA THR A 187 1.41 5.51 -1.53
C THR A 187 1.13 6.83 -0.84
N LEU A 188 2.18 7.57 -0.47
CA LEU A 188 2.03 8.90 0.13
C LEU A 188 1.22 9.87 -0.74
N ILE A 189 1.26 9.69 -2.06
CA ILE A 189 0.55 10.55 -3.02
C ILE A 189 -0.78 9.97 -3.52
N SER A 190 -1.20 8.79 -3.03
CA SER A 190 -2.48 8.14 -3.41
C SER A 190 -3.72 9.00 -3.18
N PRO A 191 -3.81 9.84 -2.12
CA PRO A 191 -4.99 10.69 -1.92
C PRO A 191 -5.28 11.63 -3.10
N ASN A 192 -4.28 11.92 -3.91
CA ASN A 192 -4.40 12.87 -5.02
C ASN A 192 -4.85 12.25 -6.34
N SER A 193 -4.85 10.92 -6.47
CA SER A 193 -5.23 10.25 -7.73
C SER A 193 -5.39 8.73 -7.57
N ASN A 194 -6.38 8.16 -8.24
CA ASN A 194 -6.62 6.71 -8.30
C ASN A 194 -5.54 5.91 -9.07
N TYR A 195 -4.59 6.60 -9.70
CA TYR A 195 -3.51 6.01 -10.51
C TYR A 195 -2.17 5.99 -9.77
N ARG A 196 -2.17 6.10 -8.44
CA ARG A 196 -0.95 6.20 -7.63
C ARG A 196 -0.76 5.08 -6.63
N ASP A 197 -1.79 4.24 -6.44
CA ASP A 197 -1.67 3.03 -5.66
C ASP A 197 -0.73 2.03 -6.33
N VAL A 198 -0.07 1.20 -5.54
CA VAL A 198 0.79 0.13 -6.06
C VAL A 198 0.20 -1.24 -5.74
N VAL A 199 0.54 -2.20 -6.58
CA VAL A 199 0.12 -3.60 -6.44
C VAL A 199 1.35 -4.48 -6.54
N PHE A 200 1.51 -5.38 -5.59
CA PHE A 200 2.47 -6.47 -5.69
C PHE A 200 1.87 -7.63 -6.46
N ARG A 201 2.70 -8.32 -7.20
CA ARG A 201 2.32 -9.51 -7.94
C ARG A 201 3.42 -10.55 -7.86
N GLU A 202 3.04 -11.75 -7.50
CA GLU A 202 3.90 -12.91 -7.63
C GLU A 202 3.91 -13.37 -9.10
N MET A 203 5.11 -13.60 -9.62
CA MET A 203 5.33 -14.07 -10.99
C MET A 203 5.41 -15.60 -11.01
N GLU A 204 5.19 -16.21 -12.17
CA GLU A 204 5.21 -17.66 -12.35
C GLU A 204 6.50 -18.35 -11.87
N ASN A 205 7.60 -17.61 -11.80
CA ASN A 205 8.90 -18.08 -11.31
C ASN A 205 9.09 -17.85 -9.79
N GLY A 206 8.07 -17.48 -9.04
CA GLY A 206 8.15 -17.15 -7.61
C GLY A 206 8.77 -15.79 -7.30
N GLU A 207 9.13 -15.00 -8.32
CA GLU A 207 9.63 -13.64 -8.12
C GLU A 207 8.48 -12.67 -7.88
N VAL A 208 8.71 -11.68 -7.02
CA VAL A 208 7.73 -10.64 -6.74
C VAL A 208 8.04 -9.38 -7.55
N ALA A 209 7.02 -8.83 -8.18
CA ALA A 209 7.11 -7.56 -8.88
C ALA A 209 6.10 -6.55 -8.32
N VAL A 210 6.45 -5.27 -8.37
CA VAL A 210 5.60 -4.14 -7.97
C VAL A 210 5.29 -3.26 -9.17
N ARG A 211 4.06 -2.78 -9.26
CA ARG A 211 3.62 -1.86 -10.32
C ARG A 211 2.61 -0.85 -9.81
N ILE A 212 2.43 0.22 -10.56
CA ILE A 212 1.36 1.19 -10.29
C ILE A 212 0.03 0.59 -10.75
N LYS A 213 -1.00 0.70 -9.89
CA LYS A 213 -2.35 0.20 -10.18
C LYS A 213 -3.03 1.07 -11.24
N ASN A 214 -3.88 0.45 -12.07
CA ASN A 214 -4.78 1.10 -13.03
C ASN A 214 -4.11 1.89 -14.16
N VAL A 215 -2.80 1.88 -14.31
CA VAL A 215 -2.14 2.56 -15.41
C VAL A 215 -2.44 1.81 -16.73
N PRO A 216 -3.01 2.49 -17.76
CA PRO A 216 -3.29 1.86 -19.04
C PRO A 216 -1.99 1.41 -19.73
N GLY A 217 -2.00 0.22 -20.34
CA GLY A 217 -0.84 -0.32 -21.03
C GLY A 217 0.17 -1.06 -20.15
N THR A 218 0.07 -0.96 -18.82
CA THR A 218 1.00 -1.59 -17.87
C THR A 218 0.72 -3.08 -17.58
N ARG A 219 -0.03 -3.74 -18.43
CA ARG A 219 -0.27 -5.19 -18.31
C ARG A 219 0.93 -6.04 -18.70
N GLY A 220 1.99 -5.43 -19.22
CA GLY A 220 3.20 -6.11 -19.68
C GLY A 220 4.34 -6.05 -18.63
N LYS A 221 5.34 -6.95 -18.83
CA LYS A 221 6.54 -7.05 -17.99
C LYS A 221 7.41 -5.77 -17.95
N LYS A 222 7.18 -4.80 -18.86
CA LYS A 222 8.03 -3.62 -19.01
C LYS A 222 7.80 -2.51 -17.98
N ASP A 223 6.64 -2.52 -17.32
CA ASP A 223 6.22 -1.43 -16.41
C ASP A 223 6.12 -1.90 -14.97
N SER A 224 6.65 -3.07 -14.67
CA SER A 224 6.76 -3.62 -13.32
C SER A 224 8.22 -3.61 -12.89
N ALA A 225 8.48 -3.18 -11.67
CA ALA A 225 9.78 -3.28 -11.02
C ALA A 225 9.85 -4.57 -10.22
N LYS A 226 10.94 -5.34 -10.38
CA LYS A 226 11.14 -6.57 -9.63
C LYS A 226 11.67 -6.25 -8.24
N VAL A 227 11.14 -6.92 -7.24
CA VAL A 227 11.67 -6.90 -5.87
C VAL A 227 12.90 -7.79 -5.82
N THR A 228 14.03 -7.22 -5.41
CA THR A 228 15.34 -7.92 -5.37
C THR A 228 15.81 -8.20 -3.96
N ALA A 229 15.44 -7.37 -3.00
CA ALA A 229 15.76 -7.55 -1.59
C ALA A 229 14.80 -6.72 -0.73
N TRP A 230 14.77 -7.01 0.55
CA TRP A 230 14.02 -6.22 1.51
C TRP A 230 14.69 -6.24 2.88
N GLY A 231 14.42 -5.23 3.66
CA GLY A 231 14.94 -5.12 5.02
C GLY A 231 14.01 -4.26 5.86
N ARG A 232 13.91 -4.61 7.10
CA ARG A 232 13.05 -3.92 8.06
C ARG A 232 13.85 -2.89 8.86
N ALA A 233 13.23 -1.75 9.17
CA ALA A 233 13.78 -0.74 10.06
C ALA A 233 13.44 -1.07 11.51
N THR A 234 14.33 -0.75 12.44
CA THR A 234 14.07 -0.85 13.89
C THR A 234 13.61 0.49 14.48
N THR A 235 13.60 1.55 13.68
CA THR A 235 13.13 2.90 14.06
C THR A 235 11.73 3.15 13.49
N GLY A 236 11.03 4.14 14.00
CA GLY A 236 9.69 4.51 13.50
C GLY A 236 8.58 3.54 13.88
N GLY A 237 8.63 2.96 15.09
CA GLY A 237 7.60 2.02 15.57
C GLY A 237 7.75 0.59 15.04
N GLY A 238 8.76 0.32 14.23
CA GLY A 238 9.10 -1.04 13.78
C GLY A 238 8.19 -1.63 12.71
N THR A 239 7.32 -0.85 12.10
CA THR A 239 6.34 -1.33 11.11
C THR A 239 6.78 -1.11 9.66
N GLY A 240 7.83 -0.33 9.45
CA GLY A 240 8.31 0.01 8.11
C GLY A 240 9.66 -0.61 7.79
N GLY A 241 10.11 -0.38 6.55
CA GLY A 241 11.40 -0.87 6.09
C GLY A 241 11.75 -0.35 4.71
N VAL A 242 12.61 -1.10 4.04
CA VAL A 242 13.02 -0.81 2.67
C VAL A 242 12.83 -2.06 1.82
N VAL A 243 12.19 -1.91 0.69
CA VAL A 243 12.07 -2.92 -0.36
C VAL A 243 12.88 -2.46 -1.55
N GLN A 244 13.94 -3.19 -1.87
CA GLN A 244 14.76 -2.90 -3.04
C GLN A 244 14.05 -3.34 -4.32
N ILE A 245 14.00 -2.45 -5.30
CA ILE A 245 13.41 -2.72 -6.61
C ILE A 245 14.39 -2.36 -7.74
N ASP A 246 14.32 -3.07 -8.85
CA ASP A 246 15.20 -2.89 -10.01
C ASP A 246 14.71 -1.80 -10.98
N GLY A 247 13.53 -1.25 -10.78
CA GLY A 247 12.91 -0.25 -11.64
C GLY A 247 12.38 0.96 -10.88
N LEU A 248 12.27 2.09 -11.56
CA LEU A 248 11.69 3.32 -11.02
C LEU A 248 10.18 3.35 -11.31
N LEU A 249 9.36 3.56 -10.29
CA LEU A 249 7.92 3.77 -10.43
C LEU A 249 7.66 5.26 -10.72
N VAL A 250 7.56 5.60 -12.00
CA VAL A 250 7.25 6.99 -12.39
C VAL A 250 5.76 7.25 -12.17
N PRO A 251 5.38 8.30 -11.41
CA PRO A 251 3.99 8.66 -11.20
C PRO A 251 3.28 8.87 -12.53
N TYR A 252 2.13 8.20 -12.71
CA TYR A 252 1.33 8.34 -13.92
C TYR A 252 0.39 9.54 -13.79
N GLU A 253 0.43 10.40 -14.76
CA GLU A 253 -0.53 11.49 -14.92
C GLU A 253 -1.50 11.15 -16.03
N PRO A 254 -2.77 10.87 -15.71
CA PRO A 254 -3.76 10.56 -16.72
C PRO A 254 -3.99 11.79 -17.60
N PRO A 255 -4.13 11.63 -18.91
CA PRO A 255 -4.54 12.73 -19.78
C PRO A 255 -5.93 13.23 -19.37
N MET A 256 -6.18 14.54 -19.51
CA MET A 256 -7.43 15.19 -19.06
C MET A 256 -8.71 14.49 -19.55
N TRP A 257 -8.71 13.91 -20.74
CA TRP A 257 -9.87 13.20 -21.27
C TRP A 257 -10.19 11.91 -20.52
N MET A 258 -9.19 11.27 -19.89
CA MET A 258 -9.38 10.05 -19.11
C MET A 258 -9.93 10.36 -17.71
N GLU A 259 -9.55 11.50 -17.17
CA GLU A 259 -9.99 11.95 -15.84
C GLU A 259 -11.38 12.59 -15.91
N TYR A 260 -11.62 13.46 -16.90
CA TYR A 260 -12.86 14.23 -17.04
C TYR A 260 -13.80 13.70 -18.13
N GLY A 261 -13.31 12.89 -19.05
CA GLY A 261 -14.11 12.36 -20.17
C GLY A 261 -15.36 11.60 -19.72
N PRO A 262 -15.27 10.58 -18.85
CA PRO A 262 -16.45 9.84 -18.42
C PRO A 262 -17.53 10.71 -17.77
N PRO A 263 -17.24 11.60 -16.80
CA PRO A 263 -18.28 12.46 -16.23
C PRO A 263 -18.85 13.46 -17.24
N VAL A 264 -18.05 13.98 -18.16
CA VAL A 264 -18.54 14.89 -19.22
C VAL A 264 -19.48 14.15 -20.16
N VAL A 265 -19.14 12.95 -20.59
CA VAL A 265 -20.00 12.12 -21.46
C VAL A 265 -21.33 11.83 -20.76
N VAL A 266 -21.31 11.41 -19.51
CA VAL A 266 -22.53 11.18 -18.70
C VAL A 266 -23.36 12.46 -18.58
N GLY A 267 -22.72 13.61 -18.36
CA GLY A 267 -23.39 14.90 -18.30
C GLY A 267 -24.08 15.25 -19.63
N ILE A 268 -23.41 15.07 -20.75
CA ILE A 268 -23.98 15.34 -22.08
C ILE A 268 -25.18 14.41 -22.34
N PHE A 269 -25.06 13.12 -22.08
CA PHE A 269 -26.19 12.18 -22.22
C PHE A 269 -27.35 12.53 -21.32
N GLY A 270 -27.09 12.98 -20.09
CA GLY A 270 -28.11 13.47 -19.16
C GLY A 270 -28.88 14.67 -19.73
N ILE A 271 -28.17 15.67 -20.26
CA ILE A 271 -28.79 16.84 -20.89
C ILE A 271 -29.64 16.44 -22.10
N ILE A 272 -29.14 15.55 -22.96
CA ILE A 272 -29.89 15.05 -24.12
C ILE A 272 -31.15 14.31 -23.65
N ALA A 273 -31.06 13.46 -22.67
CA ALA A 273 -32.21 12.72 -22.13
C ALA A 273 -33.28 13.66 -21.56
N ILE A 274 -32.87 14.69 -20.80
CA ILE A 274 -33.79 15.72 -20.30
C ILE A 274 -34.44 16.46 -21.47
N GLY A 275 -33.70 16.86 -22.50
CA GLY A 275 -34.22 17.51 -23.68
C GLY A 275 -35.25 16.65 -24.40
N LEU A 276 -34.97 15.37 -24.61
CA LEU A 276 -35.91 14.41 -25.21
C LEU A 276 -37.17 14.21 -24.35
N PHE A 277 -37.03 14.16 -23.05
CA PHE A 277 -38.14 14.09 -22.12
C PHE A 277 -39.08 15.28 -22.27
N PHE A 278 -38.54 16.50 -22.26
CA PHE A 278 -39.35 17.73 -22.45
C PHE A 278 -40.00 17.79 -23.85
N MET A 279 -39.33 17.34 -24.88
CA MET A 279 -39.92 17.23 -26.20
C MET A 279 -41.08 16.22 -26.25
N GLY A 280 -40.93 15.08 -25.57
CA GLY A 280 -41.98 14.08 -25.43
C GLY A 280 -43.20 14.63 -24.68
N VAL A 281 -43.00 15.27 -23.54
CA VAL A 281 -44.08 15.92 -22.77
C VAL A 281 -44.78 16.99 -23.58
N ARG A 282 -44.05 17.83 -24.32
CA ARG A 282 -44.63 18.84 -25.20
C ARG A 282 -45.46 18.23 -26.35
N LYS A 283 -45.04 17.09 -26.90
CA LYS A 283 -45.79 16.38 -27.95
C LYS A 283 -47.10 15.81 -27.39
N ILE A 284 -47.08 15.19 -26.19
CA ILE A 284 -48.27 14.68 -25.52
C ILE A 284 -49.25 15.83 -25.24
N TRP A 285 -48.78 16.93 -24.70
CA TRP A 285 -49.59 18.13 -24.40
C TRP A 285 -50.22 18.74 -25.69
N ARG A 286 -49.57 18.63 -26.82
CA ARG A 286 -50.14 19.06 -28.12
C ARG A 286 -51.19 18.09 -28.65
N MET A 287 -51.02 16.80 -28.40
CA MET A 287 -52.00 15.79 -28.80
C MET A 287 -53.33 15.91 -27.99
N ASP A 288 -53.18 16.16 -26.67
CA ASP A 288 -54.31 16.31 -25.75
C ASP A 288 -55.20 17.53 -26.11
N ARG A 289 -54.67 18.55 -26.80
CA ARG A 289 -55.43 19.75 -27.24
C ARG A 289 -56.21 19.53 -28.51
N THR A 290 -55.98 18.45 -29.25
CA THR A 290 -56.66 18.19 -30.52
C THR A 290 -57.87 17.28 -30.42
N GLU A 291 -58.15 16.67 -29.26
CA GLU A 291 -59.29 15.77 -29.05
C GLU A 291 -60.43 16.32 -28.20
N ALA A 292 -60.34 17.59 -27.78
CA ALA A 292 -61.49 18.22 -27.09
C ALA A 292 -62.46 18.83 -28.08
N THR A 293 -62.90 18.05 -29.05
CA THR A 293 -64.16 18.36 -29.76
C THR A 293 -65.31 17.91 -28.84
N TYR A 294 -65.82 18.85 -28.04
CA TYR A 294 -67.08 18.66 -27.38
C TYR A 294 -68.15 18.60 -28.47
N GLU A 295 -68.70 17.41 -28.80
CA GLU A 295 -69.98 17.28 -29.42
C GLU A 295 -71.05 17.78 -28.38
N PRO A 296 -71.79 18.87 -28.68
CA PRO A 296 -72.87 19.23 -27.78
C PRO A 296 -73.93 18.09 -27.86
N VAL A 297 -74.18 17.44 -26.74
CA VAL A 297 -75.26 16.50 -26.55
C VAL A 297 -76.52 17.23 -26.93
N GLY A 298 -77.17 16.69 -27.98
CA GLY A 298 -78.37 17.28 -28.61
C GLY A 298 -79.48 17.59 -27.64
N GLY A 299 -80.11 18.72 -27.92
CA GLY A 299 -81.18 19.27 -27.09
C GLY A 299 -82.33 18.30 -26.92
N PHE A 300 -82.82 18.20 -25.69
CA PHE A 300 -84.09 17.62 -25.39
C PHE A 300 -85.16 18.37 -26.18
N GLY A 301 -85.80 17.62 -27.13
CA GLY A 301 -87.02 18.06 -27.79
C GLY A 301 -88.12 18.31 -26.79
N ARG A 302 -88.60 19.50 -26.75
CA ARG A 302 -89.81 19.86 -26.05
C ARG A 302 -91.00 19.43 -26.89
N GLU A 303 -91.64 18.40 -26.47
CA GLU A 303 -92.98 18.04 -27.00
C GLU A 303 -93.95 19.08 -26.43
N ASP A 304 -94.49 19.92 -27.32
CA ASP A 304 -95.60 20.77 -27.03
C ASP A 304 -96.85 19.91 -27.25
N ASP A 305 -97.53 19.60 -26.17
CA ASP A 305 -98.93 19.13 -26.15
C ASP A 305 -99.81 20.31 -26.52
N ASP A 306 -100.49 20.27 -27.66
CA ASP A 306 -101.61 21.11 -27.92
C ASP A 306 -102.83 20.20 -28.08
N GLU A 307 -103.75 20.40 -27.12
CA GLU A 307 -105.16 19.93 -27.14
C GLU A 307 -105.99 20.67 -28.17
N SER A 308 -106.86 19.98 -28.76
CA SER A 308 -108.36 20.19 -28.81
C SER A 308 -109.01 19.31 -29.86
#